data_000ad0b5f4738a8a223c14c608c5b706
#
_entry.id   000ad0b5f4738a8a223c14c608c5b706
#
_cell.length_a   1.000
_cell.length_b   1.000
_cell.length_c   1.000
_cell.angle_alpha   90.00
_cell.angle_beta   90.00
_cell.angle_gamma   90.00
#
_symmetry.space_group_name_H-M   'P 1'
#
loop_
_entity.id
_entity.type
_entity.pdbx_description
1 polymer ?
#
loop_
_entity_poly.entity_id
_entity_poly.type
_entity_poly.pdbx_seq_one_letter_code
_entity_poly.pdbx_strand_id
1 'polypeptide(L)'
;MMAQKIVIFGCGNVANYFAERFMQLNQEILQVYHPEMQKAELFAKPLHAQAISDLSKLNKEADLYLIAVKDSVINGISENISNVNGIVVHTSGAVQLEALKKHARAAVFYPLQTFTTGIKTANQNFPLLIESREKSDEKYLEKLALDMGLEVHFMNSTQRTEIHLAAVFAANFSNHCIKISYDLMANHHHTPELLLPLIKESIHKLNFISPSQAQTGPAIRHDEITIHKHLNMLKDEGSLKLLYELLTKNIQSSNQ
;
A
#
# COMPACT_ATOMS: atom_id res chain seq x y z
N MET A 1 -22.25 16.88 -10.52
CA MET A 1 -22.15 17.07 -9.05
C MET A 1 -21.29 18.29 -8.78
N MET A 2 -21.53 19.03 -7.68
CA MET A 2 -20.56 20.05 -7.27
C MET A 2 -19.24 19.39 -6.93
N ALA A 3 -18.12 20.08 -7.24
CA ALA A 3 -16.79 19.60 -6.88
C ALA A 3 -16.70 19.44 -5.35
N GLN A 4 -16.19 18.29 -4.89
CA GLN A 4 -15.98 18.06 -3.47
C GLN A 4 -14.70 18.75 -3.02
N LYS A 5 -14.71 19.30 -1.83
CA LYS A 5 -13.57 19.98 -1.21
C LYS A 5 -12.79 19.00 -0.36
N ILE A 6 -11.50 18.87 -0.62
CA ILE A 6 -10.66 17.83 -0.03
C ILE A 6 -9.45 18.45 0.66
N VAL A 7 -9.11 17.93 1.83
CA VAL A 7 -7.83 18.18 2.51
C VAL A 7 -7.03 16.87 2.55
N ILE A 8 -5.76 16.93 2.18
CA ILE A 8 -4.87 15.77 2.16
C ILE A 8 -3.80 15.95 3.25
N PHE A 9 -3.62 14.94 4.09
CA PHE A 9 -2.55 14.85 5.08
C PHE A 9 -1.50 13.85 4.59
N GLY A 10 -0.28 14.34 4.38
CA GLY A 10 0.84 13.57 3.85
C GLY A 10 1.14 13.87 2.37
N CYS A 11 2.39 13.59 1.97
CA CYS A 11 2.92 13.82 0.63
C CYS A 11 3.60 12.56 0.08
N GLY A 12 3.16 11.37 0.53
CA GLY A 12 3.71 10.09 0.10
C GLY A 12 3.03 9.53 -1.16
N ASN A 13 3.43 8.32 -1.55
CA ASN A 13 2.94 7.68 -2.78
C ASN A 13 1.41 7.52 -2.81
N VAL A 14 0.78 7.13 -1.69
CA VAL A 14 -0.68 6.98 -1.59
C VAL A 14 -1.37 8.33 -1.71
N ALA A 15 -0.85 9.38 -1.04
CA ALA A 15 -1.36 10.74 -1.15
C ALA A 15 -1.30 11.24 -2.60
N ASN A 16 -0.16 11.00 -3.30
CA ASN A 16 0.02 11.37 -4.69
C ASN A 16 -0.99 10.69 -5.60
N TYR A 17 -1.19 9.37 -5.45
CA TYR A 17 -2.17 8.64 -6.23
C TYR A 17 -3.57 9.23 -6.09
N PHE A 18 -4.03 9.43 -4.84
CA PHE A 18 -5.37 9.97 -4.62
C PHE A 18 -5.50 11.43 -5.08
N ALA A 19 -4.46 12.26 -4.89
CA ALA A 19 -4.46 13.64 -5.38
C ALA A 19 -4.66 13.69 -6.91
N GLU A 20 -3.92 12.86 -7.67
CA GLU A 20 -4.08 12.76 -9.12
C GLU A 20 -5.50 12.31 -9.51
N ARG A 21 -6.07 11.33 -8.78
CA ARG A 21 -7.45 10.86 -9.04
C ARG A 21 -8.50 11.91 -8.73
N PHE A 22 -8.35 12.64 -7.62
CA PHE A 22 -9.26 13.74 -7.29
C PHE A 22 -9.23 14.83 -8.36
N MET A 23 -8.07 15.21 -8.86
CA MET A 23 -7.96 16.18 -9.96
C MET A 23 -8.63 15.68 -11.25
N GLN A 24 -8.44 14.40 -11.61
CA GLN A 24 -9.08 13.79 -12.79
C GLN A 24 -10.62 13.81 -12.70
N LEU A 25 -11.16 13.72 -11.47
CA LEU A 25 -12.59 13.83 -11.19
C LEU A 25 -13.07 15.28 -10.98
N ASN A 26 -12.22 16.28 -11.27
CA ASN A 26 -12.50 17.71 -11.07
C ASN A 26 -12.90 18.04 -9.61
N GLN A 27 -12.31 17.33 -8.64
CA GLN A 27 -12.48 17.66 -7.21
C GLN A 27 -11.52 18.80 -6.83
N GLU A 28 -11.89 19.58 -5.82
CA GLU A 28 -11.09 20.72 -5.34
C GLU A 28 -10.21 20.29 -4.16
N ILE A 29 -8.89 20.28 -4.32
CA ILE A 29 -7.98 20.04 -3.20
C ILE A 29 -7.69 21.39 -2.55
N LEU A 30 -8.29 21.64 -1.37
CA LEU A 30 -8.16 22.90 -0.66
C LEU A 30 -6.79 23.06 -0.02
N GLN A 31 -6.34 22.02 0.69
CA GLN A 31 -5.11 22.06 1.48
C GLN A 31 -4.36 20.75 1.43
N VAL A 32 -3.04 20.88 1.56
CA VAL A 32 -2.12 19.74 1.81
C VAL A 32 -1.36 20.04 3.10
N TYR A 33 -1.41 19.08 4.02
CA TYR A 33 -0.68 19.15 5.28
C TYR A 33 0.57 18.25 5.25
N HIS A 34 1.71 18.82 5.65
CA HIS A 34 2.90 18.07 6.03
C HIS A 34 3.65 18.87 7.12
N PRO A 35 4.27 18.23 8.16
CA PRO A 35 4.99 18.97 9.21
C PRO A 35 6.17 19.76 8.66
N GLU A 36 6.79 19.33 7.58
CA GLU A 36 7.81 20.08 6.84
C GLU A 36 7.15 20.92 5.74
N MET A 37 7.08 22.24 5.92
CA MET A 37 6.40 23.15 5.02
C MET A 37 6.88 23.04 3.57
N GLN A 38 8.17 22.89 3.34
CA GLN A 38 8.72 22.74 1.98
C GLN A 38 8.15 21.53 1.22
N LYS A 39 7.93 20.40 1.93
CA LYS A 39 7.30 19.21 1.33
C LYS A 39 5.83 19.46 1.01
N ALA A 40 5.13 20.15 1.89
CA ALA A 40 3.74 20.55 1.64
C ALA A 40 3.63 21.46 0.42
N GLU A 41 4.49 22.47 0.30
CA GLU A 41 4.54 23.42 -0.84
C GLU A 41 4.82 22.72 -2.16
N LEU A 42 5.84 21.86 -2.20
CA LEU A 42 6.18 21.09 -3.40
C LEU A 42 5.03 20.19 -3.87
N PHE A 43 4.35 19.57 -2.93
CA PHE A 43 3.24 18.68 -3.23
C PHE A 43 1.95 19.45 -3.60
N ALA A 44 1.65 20.55 -2.92
CA ALA A 44 0.44 21.35 -3.12
C ALA A 44 0.48 22.19 -4.43
N LYS A 45 1.67 22.62 -4.86
CA LYS A 45 1.84 23.51 -6.01
C LYS A 45 1.17 22.99 -7.30
N PRO A 46 1.41 21.77 -7.80
CA PRO A 46 0.74 21.25 -8.98
C PRO A 46 -0.75 21.00 -8.81
N LEU A 47 -1.24 20.93 -7.56
CA LEU A 47 -2.65 20.73 -7.21
C LEU A 47 -3.41 22.04 -7.05
N HIS A 48 -2.75 23.19 -7.16
CA HIS A 48 -3.29 24.52 -6.87
C HIS A 48 -3.86 24.63 -5.45
N ALA A 49 -3.36 23.81 -4.51
CA ALA A 49 -3.83 23.73 -3.12
C ALA A 49 -2.99 24.62 -2.19
N GLN A 50 -3.54 24.97 -1.05
CA GLN A 50 -2.80 25.66 0.01
C GLN A 50 -1.93 24.66 0.78
N ALA A 51 -0.63 24.94 0.91
CA ALA A 51 0.23 24.19 1.79
C ALA A 51 0.09 24.66 3.24
N ILE A 52 0.00 23.73 4.18
CA ILE A 52 0.02 24.01 5.61
C ILE A 52 0.95 23.05 6.35
N SER A 53 1.62 23.54 7.40
CA SER A 53 2.43 22.74 8.34
C SER A 53 1.94 22.84 9.79
N ASP A 54 0.91 23.62 10.02
CA ASP A 54 0.26 23.84 11.31
C ASP A 54 -1.23 23.49 11.20
N LEU A 55 -1.69 22.53 11.99
CA LEU A 55 -3.07 22.06 12.01
C LEU A 55 -4.07 23.09 12.54
N SER A 56 -3.60 24.14 13.24
CA SER A 56 -4.46 25.27 13.64
C SER A 56 -5.02 26.03 12.43
N LYS A 57 -4.33 25.95 11.27
CA LYS A 57 -4.71 26.56 10.00
C LYS A 57 -5.57 25.66 9.10
N LEU A 58 -6.03 24.52 9.64
CA LEU A 58 -6.83 23.56 8.90
C LEU A 58 -8.15 24.19 8.44
N ASN A 59 -8.46 24.06 7.15
CA ASN A 59 -9.77 24.39 6.61
C ASN A 59 -10.81 23.38 7.12
N LYS A 60 -11.86 23.88 7.75
CA LYS A 60 -12.92 23.06 8.40
C LYS A 60 -14.14 22.81 7.51
N GLU A 61 -14.15 23.40 6.32
CA GLU A 61 -15.25 23.35 5.37
C GLU A 61 -15.03 22.30 4.25
N ALA A 62 -14.03 21.41 4.44
CA ALA A 62 -13.82 20.33 3.49
C ALA A 62 -14.85 19.21 3.69
N ASP A 63 -15.21 18.55 2.58
CA ASP A 63 -16.12 17.40 2.56
C ASP A 63 -15.40 16.11 2.95
N LEU A 64 -14.10 16.03 2.64
CA LEU A 64 -13.25 14.86 2.88
C LEU A 64 -11.87 15.28 3.42
N TYR A 65 -11.42 14.60 4.47
CA TYR A 65 -10.10 14.74 5.09
C TYR A 65 -9.36 13.41 4.94
N LEU A 66 -8.47 13.33 3.96
CA LEU A 66 -7.73 12.11 3.64
C LEU A 66 -6.40 12.06 4.40
N ILE A 67 -6.26 11.14 5.35
CA ILE A 67 -5.04 10.90 6.13
C ILE A 67 -4.23 9.79 5.44
N ALA A 68 -3.24 10.18 4.62
CA ALA A 68 -2.36 9.31 3.85
C ALA A 68 -0.91 9.45 4.34
N VAL A 69 -0.67 9.07 5.59
CA VAL A 69 0.61 9.16 6.30
C VAL A 69 1.05 7.80 6.83
N LYS A 70 2.21 7.73 7.49
CA LYS A 70 2.65 6.52 8.18
C LYS A 70 1.66 6.13 9.29
N ASP A 71 1.43 4.84 9.45
CA ASP A 71 0.47 4.27 10.41
C ASP A 71 0.65 4.82 11.83
N SER A 72 1.90 4.95 12.28
CA SER A 72 2.25 5.43 13.62
C SER A 72 1.81 6.85 13.95
N VAL A 73 1.50 7.69 12.93
CA VAL A 73 1.10 9.09 13.15
C VAL A 73 -0.37 9.37 12.87
N ILE A 74 -1.14 8.39 12.37
CA ILE A 74 -2.56 8.56 12.04
C ILE A 74 -3.37 9.03 13.24
N ASN A 75 -3.24 8.35 14.39
CA ASN A 75 -3.95 8.73 15.61
C ASN A 75 -3.59 10.14 16.08
N GLY A 76 -2.30 10.49 16.05
CA GLY A 76 -1.85 11.84 16.44
C GLY A 76 -2.42 12.95 15.55
N ILE A 77 -2.52 12.72 14.23
CA ILE A 77 -3.16 13.67 13.31
C ILE A 77 -4.66 13.73 13.61
N SER A 78 -5.34 12.59 13.73
CA SER A 78 -6.77 12.50 14.05
C SER A 78 -7.14 13.30 15.32
N GLU A 79 -6.35 13.16 16.39
CA GLU A 79 -6.59 13.88 17.65
C GLU A 79 -6.47 15.40 17.52
N ASN A 80 -5.69 15.89 16.56
CA ASN A 80 -5.51 17.33 16.31
C ASN A 80 -6.49 17.92 15.27
N ILE A 81 -7.24 17.09 14.54
CA ILE A 81 -8.33 17.54 13.69
C ILE A 81 -9.56 17.75 14.60
N SER A 82 -10.15 18.93 14.62
CA SER A 82 -11.31 19.23 15.45
C SER A 82 -12.33 20.11 14.74
N ASN A 83 -13.60 19.93 15.12
CA ASN A 83 -14.72 20.71 14.61
C ASN A 83 -14.84 20.69 13.08
N VAL A 84 -14.73 19.52 12.48
CA VAL A 84 -14.93 19.30 11.04
C VAL A 84 -16.23 18.54 10.80
N ASN A 85 -16.96 18.90 9.75
CA ASN A 85 -18.22 18.27 9.35
C ASN A 85 -18.02 17.23 8.23
N GLY A 86 -16.90 17.27 7.54
CA GLY A 86 -16.54 16.32 6.48
C GLY A 86 -16.15 14.94 7.03
N ILE A 87 -16.05 13.97 6.14
CA ILE A 87 -15.64 12.61 6.46
C ILE A 87 -14.12 12.60 6.70
N VAL A 88 -13.67 12.09 7.85
CA VAL A 88 -12.24 11.86 8.11
C VAL A 88 -11.92 10.42 7.79
N VAL A 89 -11.00 10.20 6.85
CA VAL A 89 -10.60 8.87 6.42
C VAL A 89 -9.10 8.65 6.55
N HIS A 90 -8.66 7.42 6.86
CA HIS A 90 -7.27 7.02 6.69
C HIS A 90 -7.12 5.94 5.62
N THR A 91 -5.90 5.78 5.11
CA THR A 91 -5.60 4.85 4.01
C THR A 91 -4.75 3.65 4.45
N SER A 92 -4.69 3.37 5.74
CA SER A 92 -3.89 2.25 6.28
C SER A 92 -4.63 0.91 6.20
N GLY A 93 -3.91 -0.15 5.82
CA GLY A 93 -4.39 -1.52 5.90
C GLY A 93 -4.37 -2.10 7.32
N ALA A 94 -3.47 -1.63 8.19
CA ALA A 94 -3.25 -2.19 9.52
C ALA A 94 -3.92 -1.41 10.67
N VAL A 95 -4.12 -0.08 10.52
CA VAL A 95 -4.69 0.75 11.56
C VAL A 95 -6.21 0.54 11.64
N GLN A 96 -6.72 0.36 12.87
CA GLN A 96 -8.14 0.18 13.13
C GLN A 96 -8.91 1.48 12.91
N LEU A 97 -10.20 1.40 12.49
CA LEU A 97 -11.09 2.56 12.37
C LEU A 97 -11.19 3.35 13.69
N GLU A 98 -10.99 2.67 14.83
CA GLU A 98 -11.01 3.27 16.16
C GLU A 98 -9.93 4.37 16.37
N ALA A 99 -8.87 4.40 15.57
CA ALA A 99 -7.91 5.52 15.57
C ALA A 99 -8.57 6.87 15.19
N LEU A 100 -9.75 6.82 14.57
CA LEU A 100 -10.56 7.99 14.22
C LEU A 100 -11.77 8.19 15.14
N LYS A 101 -11.77 7.62 16.36
CA LYS A 101 -12.93 7.61 17.28
C LYS A 101 -13.48 8.99 17.64
N LYS A 102 -12.63 10.01 17.57
CA LYS A 102 -13.00 11.40 17.86
C LYS A 102 -13.97 11.99 16.83
N HIS A 103 -14.03 11.43 15.62
CA HIS A 103 -14.84 11.94 14.52
C HIS A 103 -16.14 11.14 14.41
N ALA A 104 -17.27 11.85 14.36
CA ALA A 104 -18.58 11.24 14.12
C ALA A 104 -18.62 10.59 12.74
N ARG A 105 -18.09 11.28 11.73
CA ARG A 105 -17.97 10.81 10.35
C ARG A 105 -16.55 10.30 10.10
N ALA A 106 -16.34 9.02 10.33
CA ALA A 106 -15.04 8.37 10.25
C ALA A 106 -15.09 7.13 9.37
N ALA A 107 -14.06 6.95 8.53
CA ALA A 107 -13.98 5.79 7.66
C ALA A 107 -12.53 5.38 7.36
N VAL A 108 -12.36 4.20 6.78
CA VAL A 108 -11.13 3.74 6.14
C VAL A 108 -11.35 3.70 4.63
N PHE A 109 -10.34 4.10 3.88
CA PHE A 109 -10.33 4.15 2.42
C PHE A 109 -9.01 3.56 1.93
N TYR A 110 -8.84 2.22 2.11
CA TYR A 110 -7.58 1.52 1.94
C TYR A 110 -7.41 0.92 0.54
N PRO A 111 -6.48 1.42 -0.28
CA PRO A 111 -6.16 0.83 -1.58
C PRO A 111 -5.29 -0.41 -1.40
N LEU A 112 -5.76 -1.58 -1.85
CA LEU A 112 -4.98 -2.82 -1.85
C LEU A 112 -4.04 -2.83 -3.06
N GLN A 113 -3.03 -1.98 -3.02
CA GLN A 113 -2.10 -1.74 -4.12
C GLN A 113 -0.75 -1.20 -3.61
N THR A 114 0.28 -1.33 -4.42
CA THR A 114 1.58 -0.68 -4.22
C THR A 114 1.71 0.53 -5.14
N PHE A 115 2.17 1.65 -4.60
CA PHE A 115 2.35 2.88 -5.37
C PHE A 115 3.80 3.34 -5.35
N THR A 116 4.26 3.86 -6.49
CA THR A 116 5.57 4.51 -6.62
C THR A 116 5.37 5.81 -7.37
N THR A 117 5.77 6.94 -6.77
CA THR A 117 5.66 8.25 -7.40
C THR A 117 6.42 8.27 -8.73
N GLY A 118 5.81 8.82 -9.77
CA GLY A 118 6.38 8.89 -11.11
C GLY A 118 6.22 7.62 -11.94
N ILE A 119 5.70 6.53 -11.38
CA ILE A 119 5.37 5.31 -12.13
C ILE A 119 3.85 5.14 -12.14
N LYS A 120 3.27 5.16 -13.35
CA LYS A 120 1.83 4.89 -13.49
C LYS A 120 1.53 3.45 -13.09
N THR A 121 0.54 3.28 -12.24
CA THR A 121 0.04 1.96 -11.86
C THR A 121 -0.49 1.23 -13.10
N ALA A 122 0.07 0.06 -13.40
CA ALA A 122 -0.29 -0.71 -14.60
C ALA A 122 -1.77 -1.16 -14.57
N ASN A 123 -2.22 -1.65 -13.42
CA ASN A 123 -3.63 -1.95 -13.18
C ASN A 123 -4.29 -0.77 -12.48
N GLN A 124 -5.22 -0.11 -13.17
CA GLN A 124 -5.96 1.03 -12.63
C GLN A 124 -7.26 0.60 -11.91
N ASN A 125 -7.70 -0.63 -12.12
CA ASN A 125 -8.83 -1.23 -11.43
C ASN A 125 -8.30 -2.24 -10.39
N PHE A 126 -8.10 -1.78 -9.16
CA PHE A 126 -7.65 -2.61 -8.05
C PHE A 126 -8.63 -2.49 -6.88
N PRO A 127 -8.63 -3.46 -5.94
CA PRO A 127 -9.51 -3.43 -4.79
C PRO A 127 -9.26 -2.23 -3.89
N LEU A 128 -10.34 -1.56 -3.50
CA LEU A 128 -10.37 -0.56 -2.45
C LEU A 128 -11.22 -1.07 -1.30
N LEU A 129 -10.66 -1.19 -0.11
CA LEU A 129 -11.36 -1.68 1.06
C LEU A 129 -11.91 -0.50 1.86
N ILE A 130 -13.23 -0.50 2.08
CA ILE A 130 -13.94 0.56 2.79
C ILE A 130 -14.50 0.01 4.10
N GLU A 131 -14.30 0.76 5.17
CA GLU A 131 -14.98 0.61 6.45
C GLU A 131 -15.51 1.98 6.88
N SER A 132 -16.76 2.07 7.30
CA SER A 132 -17.35 3.35 7.73
C SER A 132 -18.26 3.14 8.94
N ARG A 133 -18.34 4.14 9.81
CA ARG A 133 -19.30 4.16 10.91
C ARG A 133 -20.71 4.39 10.43
N GLU A 134 -20.85 5.28 9.46
CA GLU A 134 -22.15 5.72 8.97
C GLU A 134 -22.42 5.15 7.56
N LYS A 135 -23.61 4.60 7.37
CA LYS A 135 -24.05 4.05 6.07
C LYS A 135 -24.12 5.12 4.96
N SER A 136 -24.41 6.34 5.30
CA SER A 136 -24.41 7.46 4.34
C SER A 136 -23.01 7.75 3.80
N ASP A 137 -22.00 7.69 4.69
CA ASP A 137 -20.60 7.91 4.34
C ASP A 137 -20.04 6.73 3.55
N GLU A 138 -20.46 5.51 3.87
CA GLU A 138 -20.11 4.30 3.10
C GLU A 138 -20.54 4.43 1.63
N LYS A 139 -21.80 4.83 1.39
CA LYS A 139 -22.34 5.05 0.03
C LYS A 139 -21.62 6.19 -0.72
N TYR A 140 -21.26 7.24 -0.01
CA TYR A 140 -20.50 8.34 -0.59
C TYR A 140 -19.11 7.89 -1.02
N LEU A 141 -18.39 7.18 -0.15
CA LEU A 141 -17.04 6.67 -0.42
C LEU A 141 -17.04 5.58 -1.51
N GLU A 142 -18.06 4.70 -1.52
CA GLU A 142 -18.29 3.74 -2.59
C GLU A 142 -18.41 4.43 -3.94
N LYS A 143 -19.30 5.43 -4.03
CA LYS A 143 -19.47 6.20 -5.26
C LYS A 143 -18.17 6.87 -5.71
N LEU A 144 -17.46 7.50 -4.78
CA LEU A 144 -16.17 8.16 -5.07
C LEU A 144 -15.14 7.16 -5.63
N ALA A 145 -15.07 5.96 -5.05
CA ALA A 145 -14.17 4.90 -5.50
C ALA A 145 -14.56 4.37 -6.91
N LEU A 146 -15.86 4.16 -7.14
CA LEU A 146 -16.36 3.73 -8.45
C LEU A 146 -16.12 4.79 -9.54
N ASP A 147 -16.29 6.07 -9.21
CA ASP A 147 -15.96 7.17 -10.12
C ASP A 147 -14.44 7.23 -10.44
N MET A 148 -13.56 6.71 -9.53
CA MET A 148 -12.13 6.50 -9.77
C MET A 148 -11.83 5.24 -10.60
N GLY A 149 -12.82 4.40 -10.92
CA GLY A 149 -12.65 3.12 -11.61
C GLY A 149 -12.09 2.02 -10.72
N LEU A 150 -12.28 2.10 -9.40
CA LEU A 150 -11.78 1.12 -8.44
C LEU A 150 -12.85 0.06 -8.11
N GLU A 151 -12.41 -1.13 -7.73
CA GLU A 151 -13.27 -2.22 -7.26
C GLU A 151 -13.50 -2.09 -5.75
N VAL A 152 -14.74 -1.93 -5.31
CA VAL A 152 -15.07 -1.66 -3.91
C VAL A 152 -15.39 -2.94 -3.15
N HIS A 153 -14.77 -3.08 -1.97
CA HIS A 153 -15.06 -4.13 -1.01
C HIS A 153 -15.29 -3.54 0.38
N PHE A 154 -16.37 -3.94 1.04
CA PHE A 154 -16.65 -3.53 2.41
C PHE A 154 -16.05 -4.55 3.38
N MET A 155 -15.16 -4.08 4.25
CA MET A 155 -14.40 -4.91 5.17
C MET A 155 -14.28 -4.22 6.52
N ASN A 156 -14.47 -4.97 7.60
CA ASN A 156 -14.16 -4.43 8.92
C ASN A 156 -12.64 -4.40 9.19
N SER A 157 -12.26 -3.78 10.29
CA SER A 157 -10.85 -3.60 10.65
C SER A 157 -10.08 -4.94 10.80
N THR A 158 -10.72 -5.99 11.32
CA THR A 158 -10.10 -7.32 11.46
C THR A 158 -9.81 -7.93 10.09
N GLN A 159 -10.83 -8.01 9.24
CA GLN A 159 -10.71 -8.54 7.87
C GLN A 159 -9.66 -7.79 7.06
N ARG A 160 -9.66 -6.44 7.17
CA ARG A 160 -8.67 -5.61 6.49
C ARG A 160 -7.24 -5.90 6.95
N THR A 161 -7.02 -6.08 8.25
CA THR A 161 -5.70 -6.41 8.80
C THR A 161 -5.22 -7.78 8.33
N GLU A 162 -6.11 -8.78 8.25
CA GLU A 162 -5.80 -10.11 7.72
C GLU A 162 -5.40 -10.04 6.24
N ILE A 163 -6.16 -9.30 5.43
CA ILE A 163 -5.85 -9.08 4.01
C ILE A 163 -4.53 -8.31 3.85
N HIS A 164 -4.29 -7.30 4.70
CA HIS A 164 -3.04 -6.54 4.67
C HIS A 164 -1.83 -7.42 4.97
N LEU A 165 -1.92 -8.33 5.96
CA LEU A 165 -0.87 -9.30 6.23
C LEU A 165 -0.58 -10.17 5.00
N ALA A 166 -1.60 -10.70 4.34
CA ALA A 166 -1.45 -11.47 3.12
C ALA A 166 -0.80 -10.64 1.99
N ALA A 167 -1.20 -9.38 1.84
CA ALA A 167 -0.64 -8.45 0.85
C ALA A 167 0.86 -8.15 1.09
N VAL A 168 1.30 -8.09 2.35
CA VAL A 168 2.73 -7.95 2.68
C VAL A 168 3.53 -9.13 2.14
N PHE A 169 3.04 -10.37 2.29
CA PHE A 169 3.69 -11.55 1.68
C PHE A 169 3.67 -11.47 0.16
N ALA A 170 2.50 -11.18 -0.44
CA ALA A 170 2.33 -11.19 -1.88
C ALA A 170 3.13 -10.09 -2.61
N ALA A 171 3.33 -8.94 -2.01
CA ALA A 171 3.98 -7.79 -2.64
C ALA A 171 5.32 -7.44 -1.99
N ASN A 172 5.34 -7.09 -0.70
CA ASN A 172 6.53 -6.53 -0.07
C ASN A 172 7.66 -7.56 0.07
N PHE A 173 7.35 -8.75 0.61
CA PHE A 173 8.35 -9.81 0.77
C PHE A 173 8.77 -10.41 -0.57
N SER A 174 7.83 -10.58 -1.51
CA SER A 174 8.15 -11.04 -2.86
C SER A 174 9.10 -10.07 -3.56
N ASN A 175 8.85 -8.76 -3.49
CA ASN A 175 9.76 -7.76 -4.03
C ASN A 175 11.13 -7.78 -3.33
N HIS A 176 11.18 -8.02 -2.02
CA HIS A 176 12.44 -8.15 -1.30
C HIS A 176 13.24 -9.38 -1.75
N CYS A 177 12.57 -10.52 -2.02
CA CYS A 177 13.22 -11.69 -2.60
C CYS A 177 13.79 -11.40 -4.00
N ILE A 178 13.07 -10.63 -4.83
CA ILE A 178 13.58 -10.18 -6.12
C ILE A 178 14.80 -9.27 -5.94
N LYS A 179 14.78 -8.34 -4.99
CA LYS A 179 15.95 -7.50 -4.66
C LYS A 179 17.15 -8.35 -4.28
N ILE A 180 16.98 -9.33 -3.39
CA ILE A 180 18.05 -10.25 -2.99
C ILE A 180 18.65 -10.97 -4.23
N SER A 181 17.80 -11.44 -5.14
CA SER A 181 18.27 -12.12 -6.35
C SER A 181 19.11 -11.20 -7.25
N TYR A 182 18.75 -9.93 -7.34
CA TYR A 182 19.52 -8.92 -8.08
C TYR A 182 20.85 -8.63 -7.42
N ASP A 183 20.88 -8.49 -6.09
CA ASP A 183 22.11 -8.29 -5.33
C ASP A 183 23.07 -9.49 -5.50
N LEU A 184 22.58 -10.72 -5.44
CA LEU A 184 23.38 -11.94 -5.68
C LEU A 184 23.98 -11.96 -7.09
N MET A 185 23.21 -11.60 -8.11
CA MET A 185 23.72 -11.49 -9.49
C MET A 185 24.83 -10.44 -9.58
N ALA A 186 24.60 -9.25 -9.03
CA ALA A 186 25.58 -8.16 -9.05
C ALA A 186 26.86 -8.51 -8.28
N ASN A 187 26.76 -9.15 -7.12
CA ASN A 187 27.91 -9.59 -6.32
C ASN A 187 28.81 -10.60 -7.07
N HIS A 188 28.23 -11.36 -7.99
CA HIS A 188 28.95 -12.28 -8.84
C HIS A 188 29.25 -11.73 -10.26
N HIS A 189 29.12 -10.41 -10.46
CA HIS A 189 29.37 -9.74 -11.74
C HIS A 189 28.49 -10.24 -12.90
N HIS A 190 27.28 -10.71 -12.59
CA HIS A 190 26.28 -11.08 -13.59
C HIS A 190 25.27 -9.95 -13.79
N THR A 191 24.61 -9.94 -14.94
CA THR A 191 23.57 -8.96 -15.30
C THR A 191 22.24 -9.34 -14.65
N PRO A 192 21.72 -8.56 -13.66
CA PRO A 192 20.49 -8.92 -12.95
C PRO A 192 19.25 -9.02 -13.85
N GLU A 193 19.22 -8.29 -14.95
CA GLU A 193 18.11 -8.27 -15.92
C GLU A 193 17.86 -9.65 -16.58
N LEU A 194 18.83 -10.55 -16.54
CA LEU A 194 18.66 -11.95 -16.98
C LEU A 194 17.54 -12.67 -16.20
N LEU A 195 17.25 -12.23 -14.97
CA LEU A 195 16.18 -12.81 -14.15
C LEU A 195 14.80 -12.30 -14.50
N LEU A 196 14.68 -11.18 -15.23
CA LEU A 196 13.38 -10.56 -15.49
C LEU A 196 12.38 -11.46 -16.24
N PRO A 197 12.77 -12.23 -17.28
CA PRO A 197 11.87 -13.19 -17.92
C PRO A 197 11.37 -14.27 -16.96
N LEU A 198 12.25 -14.79 -16.07
CA LEU A 198 11.90 -15.79 -15.07
C LEU A 198 10.88 -15.25 -14.06
N ILE A 199 11.09 -14.02 -13.58
CA ILE A 199 10.19 -13.35 -12.65
C ILE A 199 8.80 -13.15 -13.27
N LYS A 200 8.75 -12.65 -14.52
CA LYS A 200 7.49 -12.47 -15.26
C LYS A 200 6.75 -13.80 -15.45
N GLU A 201 7.47 -14.86 -15.82
CA GLU A 201 6.88 -16.20 -16.00
C GLU A 201 6.31 -16.75 -14.70
N SER A 202 7.01 -16.55 -13.58
CA SER A 202 6.53 -17.01 -12.26
C SER A 202 5.18 -16.37 -11.88
N ILE A 203 4.99 -15.08 -12.19
CA ILE A 203 3.73 -14.39 -11.95
C ILE A 203 2.67 -14.77 -12.99
N HIS A 204 3.07 -14.89 -14.27
CA HIS A 204 2.15 -15.22 -15.36
C HIS A 204 1.41 -16.55 -15.15
N LYS A 205 2.10 -17.56 -14.63
CA LYS A 205 1.51 -18.89 -14.32
C LYS A 205 0.33 -18.82 -13.36
N LEU A 206 0.32 -17.84 -12.46
CA LEU A 206 -0.77 -17.68 -11.48
C LEU A 206 -2.11 -17.31 -12.12
N ASN A 207 -2.14 -16.94 -13.41
CA ASN A 207 -3.39 -16.79 -14.16
C ASN A 207 -4.07 -18.13 -14.51
N PHE A 208 -3.32 -19.24 -14.43
CA PHE A 208 -3.77 -20.55 -14.94
C PHE A 208 -3.78 -21.63 -13.85
N ILE A 209 -2.88 -21.54 -12.87
CA ILE A 209 -2.71 -22.55 -11.83
C ILE A 209 -2.51 -21.89 -10.46
N SER A 210 -2.81 -22.61 -9.39
CA SER A 210 -2.62 -22.11 -8.03
C SER A 210 -1.12 -21.93 -7.68
N PRO A 211 -0.78 -21.08 -6.69
CA PRO A 211 0.59 -20.94 -6.22
C PRO A 211 1.23 -22.27 -5.79
N SER A 212 0.48 -23.17 -5.18
CA SER A 212 0.95 -24.50 -4.80
C SER A 212 1.34 -25.34 -6.02
N GLN A 213 0.52 -25.35 -7.08
CA GLN A 213 0.81 -26.06 -8.32
C GLN A 213 1.96 -25.41 -9.11
N ALA A 214 2.15 -24.11 -8.97
CA ALA A 214 3.24 -23.39 -9.64
C ALA A 214 4.60 -23.55 -8.92
N GLN A 215 4.62 -24.09 -7.70
CA GLN A 215 5.83 -24.23 -6.92
C GLN A 215 6.82 -25.19 -7.58
N THR A 216 8.04 -24.73 -7.78
CA THR A 216 9.17 -25.49 -8.35
C THR A 216 10.44 -25.28 -7.52
N GLY A 217 11.53 -25.92 -7.90
CA GLY A 217 12.84 -25.69 -7.29
C GLY A 217 13.33 -26.86 -6.42
N PRO A 218 14.54 -26.74 -5.82
CA PRO A 218 15.16 -27.81 -5.06
C PRO A 218 14.42 -28.16 -3.77
N ALA A 219 13.79 -27.17 -3.13
CA ALA A 219 13.08 -27.39 -1.86
C ALA A 219 11.91 -28.38 -2.02
N ILE A 220 11.00 -28.16 -3.00
CA ILE A 220 9.85 -29.04 -3.21
C ILE A 220 10.25 -30.46 -3.67
N ARG A 221 11.42 -30.62 -4.32
CA ARG A 221 11.91 -31.92 -4.74
C ARG A 221 12.80 -32.61 -3.70
N HIS A 222 13.00 -31.99 -2.51
CA HIS A 222 13.92 -32.45 -1.47
C HIS A 222 15.34 -32.72 -2.00
N ASP A 223 15.84 -31.85 -2.91
CA ASP A 223 17.17 -31.95 -3.49
C ASP A 223 18.23 -31.41 -2.51
N GLU A 224 18.57 -32.23 -1.53
CA GLU A 224 19.52 -31.87 -0.46
C GLU A 224 20.90 -31.50 -1.00
N ILE A 225 21.34 -32.11 -2.12
CA ILE A 225 22.65 -31.82 -2.73
C ILE A 225 22.69 -30.36 -3.18
N THR A 226 21.66 -29.92 -3.92
CA THR A 226 21.57 -28.54 -4.39
C THR A 226 21.37 -27.56 -3.22
N ILE A 227 20.54 -27.92 -2.23
CA ILE A 227 20.30 -27.10 -1.04
C ILE A 227 21.61 -26.85 -0.28
N HIS A 228 22.38 -27.92 0.03
CA HIS A 228 23.65 -27.78 0.73
C HIS A 228 24.68 -26.97 -0.08
N LYS A 229 24.71 -27.12 -1.40
CA LYS A 229 25.58 -26.31 -2.27
C LYS A 229 25.25 -24.82 -2.14
N HIS A 230 23.96 -24.45 -2.15
CA HIS A 230 23.53 -23.06 -2.00
C HIS A 230 23.85 -22.52 -0.60
N LEU A 231 23.62 -23.30 0.46
CA LEU A 231 23.95 -22.92 1.84
C LEU A 231 25.46 -22.70 2.04
N ASN A 232 26.31 -23.49 1.36
CA ASN A 232 27.75 -23.29 1.37
C ASN A 232 28.17 -22.00 0.63
N MET A 233 27.47 -21.62 -0.45
CA MET A 233 27.69 -20.35 -1.13
C MET A 233 27.32 -19.15 -0.26
N LEU A 234 26.34 -19.33 0.65
CA LEU A 234 25.83 -18.29 1.57
C LEU A 234 26.51 -18.36 2.96
N LYS A 235 27.61 -19.10 3.14
CA LYS A 235 28.22 -19.35 4.46
C LYS A 235 28.61 -18.08 5.22
N ASP A 236 29.03 -17.02 4.50
CA ASP A 236 29.47 -15.75 5.06
C ASP A 236 28.33 -14.71 5.11
N GLU A 237 27.13 -15.04 4.63
CA GLU A 237 25.92 -14.20 4.52
C GLU A 237 24.88 -14.62 5.57
N GLY A 238 25.22 -14.50 6.88
CA GLY A 238 24.45 -15.10 7.97
C GLY A 238 22.92 -14.91 7.93
N SER A 239 22.42 -13.69 7.72
CA SER A 239 20.99 -13.40 7.65
C SER A 239 20.34 -13.98 6.37
N LEU A 240 21.04 -13.93 5.25
CA LEU A 240 20.55 -14.46 3.98
C LEU A 240 20.51 -16.00 3.98
N LYS A 241 21.52 -16.63 4.58
CA LYS A 241 21.54 -18.08 4.80
C LYS A 241 20.34 -18.53 5.64
N LEU A 242 20.07 -17.84 6.75
CA LEU A 242 18.93 -18.14 7.61
C LEU A 242 17.60 -17.97 6.87
N LEU A 243 17.45 -16.92 6.08
CA LEU A 243 16.25 -16.71 5.25
C LEU A 243 16.06 -17.86 4.24
N TYR A 244 17.14 -18.29 3.57
CA TYR A 244 17.11 -19.41 2.63
C TYR A 244 16.66 -20.71 3.33
N GLU A 245 17.20 -21.00 4.51
CA GLU A 245 16.83 -22.18 5.31
C GLU A 245 15.35 -22.14 5.73
N LEU A 246 14.84 -20.98 6.20
CA LEU A 246 13.45 -20.81 6.62
C LEU A 246 12.48 -20.99 5.44
N LEU A 247 12.76 -20.39 4.29
CA LEU A 247 11.94 -20.55 3.09
C LEU A 247 11.95 -21.99 2.59
N THR A 248 13.13 -22.63 2.56
CA THR A 248 13.27 -24.04 2.17
C THR A 248 12.42 -24.96 3.04
N LYS A 249 12.54 -24.84 4.37
CA LYS A 249 11.74 -25.63 5.34
C LYS A 249 10.24 -25.38 5.19
N ASN A 250 9.83 -24.12 4.99
CA ASN A 250 8.42 -23.78 4.82
C ASN A 250 7.84 -24.40 3.55
N ILE A 251 8.57 -24.35 2.41
CA ILE A 251 8.14 -24.99 1.17
C ILE A 251 8.04 -26.51 1.33
N GLN A 252 9.01 -27.15 1.99
CA GLN A 252 9.00 -28.59 2.23
C GLN A 252 7.81 -29.04 3.09
N SER A 253 7.45 -28.26 4.13
CA SER A 253 6.33 -28.59 5.04
C SER A 253 4.95 -28.29 4.45
N SER A 254 4.84 -27.32 3.56
CA SER A 254 3.55 -26.92 2.95
C SER A 254 3.05 -27.87 1.85
N ASN A 255 3.84 -28.84 1.45
CA ASN A 255 3.55 -29.77 0.36
C ASN A 255 3.47 -31.25 0.85
N GLN A 256 3.35 -31.45 2.16
CA GLN A 256 2.98 -32.73 2.78
C GLN A 256 1.48 -32.76 3.01
#